data_da7892434ed8cbc4c57d4c5fa88acc70
#
_entry.id   da7892434ed8cbc4c57d4c5fa88acc70
#
_cell.length_a   1.000
_cell.length_b   1.000
_cell.length_c   1.000
_cell.angle_alpha   90.00
_cell.angle_beta   90.00
_cell.angle_gamma   90.00
#
_symmetry.space_group_name_H-M   'P 1'
#
loop_
_entity.id
_entity.type
_entity.pdbx_description
1 polymer ?
#
loop_
_entity_poly.entity_id
_entity_poly.type
_entity_poly.pdbx_seq_one_letter_code
_entity_poly.pdbx_strand_id
1 'polypeptide(L)'
;MSSSPTVSSSAASLPVVQAQALGPLWPTMDPFLFCAHHDDAYPAGNGAFAPAVSLEGRQIGSDFSRKDGWSMYHGDTVPGFPGHPHRGFETVTLVRKGLIDHSDSLGAAARFGGGDVQWVTAGKGIVHSEMFPLLNATEPNPLELFQIWLNLPAKNKMVEPHFTMLWNERIPRLVHNDDAGRATTVTVVAGALPGAPAPLSPPPESWASQPEGDVAIWTLRMDPGAQWTLPAARGQGTRRMLYFFVGDSLRVGPQDVGQHAALELVAGQDWLLTNTGATPLECLLLQGQPIAEPVAQYGPFVMNTQAEIMQAMNDYRRTQFGGWPWPESDPVHGPAPRRFARYPGQTEDEVPSPVVAPGMACITPCDPR
;
A
#
# COMPACT_ATOMS: atom_id res chain seq x y z
N MET A 1 -7.72 56.68 -31.58
CA MET A 1 -6.94 56.01 -30.57
C MET A 1 -7.52 54.58 -30.44
N SER A 2 -6.87 53.65 -31.11
CA SER A 2 -7.30 52.24 -31.12
C SER A 2 -6.52 51.49 -30.05
N SER A 3 -7.22 51.04 -29.00
CA SER A 3 -6.66 50.20 -27.95
C SER A 3 -6.76 48.72 -28.36
N SER A 4 -5.63 48.13 -28.70
CA SER A 4 -5.53 46.68 -28.90
C SER A 4 -5.71 45.94 -27.58
N PRO A 5 -6.46 44.82 -27.54
CA PRO A 5 -6.55 44.01 -26.35
C PRO A 5 -5.25 43.22 -26.17
N THR A 6 -4.60 43.42 -25.03
CA THR A 6 -3.48 42.58 -24.56
C THR A 6 -4.05 41.19 -24.22
N VAL A 7 -3.76 40.20 -25.06
CA VAL A 7 -4.00 38.80 -24.75
C VAL A 7 -2.92 38.37 -23.75
N SER A 8 -3.29 38.26 -22.48
CA SER A 8 -2.45 37.62 -21.46
C SER A 8 -2.39 36.12 -21.79
N SER A 9 -1.29 35.66 -22.35
CA SER A 9 -1.01 34.23 -22.44
C SER A 9 -0.69 33.74 -21.04
N SER A 10 -1.65 33.07 -20.38
CA SER A 10 -1.35 32.27 -19.20
C SER A 10 -0.39 31.18 -19.64
N ALA A 11 0.85 31.21 -19.14
CA ALA A 11 1.78 30.11 -19.32
C ALA A 11 1.09 28.87 -18.76
N ALA A 12 0.82 27.87 -19.63
CA ALA A 12 0.24 26.60 -19.19
C ALA A 12 1.17 26.00 -18.14
N SER A 13 0.65 25.75 -16.94
CA SER A 13 1.42 25.12 -15.88
C SER A 13 1.80 23.71 -16.32
N LEU A 14 3.07 23.33 -16.11
CA LEU A 14 3.53 21.97 -16.39
C LEU A 14 2.95 21.01 -15.33
N PRO A 15 2.54 19.78 -15.72
CA PRO A 15 1.94 18.81 -14.82
C PRO A 15 2.89 18.30 -13.72
N VAL A 16 4.17 18.11 -14.06
CA VAL A 16 5.18 17.57 -13.17
C VAL A 16 5.95 18.71 -12.53
N VAL A 17 5.78 18.88 -11.23
CA VAL A 17 6.50 19.87 -10.41
C VAL A 17 7.92 19.40 -10.15
N GLN A 18 8.07 18.10 -9.80
CA GLN A 18 9.35 17.47 -9.51
C GLN A 18 9.33 16.01 -9.95
N ALA A 19 10.47 15.53 -10.47
CA ALA A 19 10.69 14.13 -10.80
C ALA A 19 11.97 13.64 -10.10
N GLN A 20 11.90 12.45 -9.49
CA GLN A 20 13.02 11.79 -8.81
C GLN A 20 13.09 10.32 -9.25
N ALA A 21 14.31 9.81 -9.47
CA ALA A 21 14.48 8.38 -9.76
C ALA A 21 14.03 7.53 -8.56
N LEU A 22 13.43 6.37 -8.84
CA LEU A 22 13.04 5.41 -7.80
C LEU A 22 14.29 4.70 -7.27
N GLY A 23 14.42 4.69 -5.95
CA GLY A 23 15.42 3.95 -5.19
C GLY A 23 14.78 2.82 -4.38
N PRO A 24 15.51 2.23 -3.41
CA PRO A 24 14.94 1.23 -2.49
C PRO A 24 13.76 1.78 -1.67
N LEU A 25 13.85 3.04 -1.26
CA LEU A 25 12.77 3.79 -0.62
C LEU A 25 12.30 4.87 -1.59
N TRP A 26 10.99 4.94 -1.79
CA TRP A 26 10.40 5.92 -2.69
C TRP A 26 10.14 7.23 -1.95
N PRO A 27 10.43 8.39 -2.56
CA PRO A 27 10.18 9.68 -1.94
C PRO A 27 8.69 9.86 -1.67
N THR A 28 8.35 10.37 -0.50
CA THR A 28 6.97 10.63 -0.08
C THR A 28 6.78 12.09 0.29
N MET A 29 5.55 12.47 0.53
CA MET A 29 5.14 13.81 0.98
C MET A 29 4.02 13.68 2.01
N ASP A 30 3.91 14.64 2.92
CA ASP A 30 2.80 14.72 3.88
C ASP A 30 1.45 14.55 3.13
N PRO A 31 0.56 13.63 3.54
CA PRO A 31 0.55 12.90 4.82
C PRO A 31 1.29 11.54 4.81
N PHE A 32 1.97 11.19 3.75
CA PHE A 32 2.70 9.92 3.67
C PHE A 32 4.13 10.08 4.19
N LEU A 33 4.55 9.13 5.03
CA LEU A 33 5.85 9.14 5.70
C LEU A 33 6.88 8.25 5.03
N PHE A 34 6.40 7.20 4.35
CA PHE A 34 7.24 6.14 3.82
C PHE A 34 6.51 5.38 2.70
N CYS A 35 7.26 4.95 1.69
CA CYS A 35 6.79 4.02 0.68
C CYS A 35 7.97 3.14 0.24
N ALA A 36 7.82 1.82 0.37
CA ALA A 36 8.76 0.84 -0.16
C ALA A 36 8.04 -0.09 -1.13
N HIS A 37 8.74 -0.46 -2.20
CA HIS A 37 8.31 -1.49 -3.14
C HIS A 37 9.23 -2.69 -2.98
N HIS A 38 8.66 -3.80 -2.53
CA HIS A 38 9.31 -5.10 -2.47
C HIS A 38 8.89 -5.91 -3.69
N ASP A 39 9.85 -6.41 -4.43
CA ASP A 39 9.63 -7.31 -5.58
C ASP A 39 10.74 -8.37 -5.51
N ASP A 40 10.40 -9.48 -4.87
CA ASP A 40 11.31 -10.55 -4.48
C ASP A 40 11.04 -11.84 -5.26
N ALA A 41 12.03 -12.30 -5.98
CA ALA A 41 12.00 -13.55 -6.74
C ALA A 41 12.35 -14.76 -5.84
N TYR A 42 11.61 -14.95 -4.74
CA TYR A 42 11.90 -16.06 -3.83
C TYR A 42 11.91 -17.41 -4.54
N PRO A 43 12.88 -18.29 -4.19
CA PRO A 43 12.96 -19.66 -4.71
C PRO A 43 11.84 -20.54 -4.19
N ALA A 44 11.87 -21.82 -4.54
CA ALA A 44 11.05 -22.85 -3.91
C ALA A 44 11.33 -22.92 -2.39
N GLY A 45 10.29 -23.23 -1.63
CA GLY A 45 10.37 -23.44 -0.19
C GLY A 45 10.91 -24.82 0.17
N ASN A 46 11.46 -24.96 1.38
CA ASN A 46 12.02 -26.22 1.90
C ASN A 46 11.00 -27.11 2.65
N GLY A 47 9.71 -26.76 2.60
CA GLY A 47 8.64 -27.43 3.35
C GLY A 47 8.46 -26.93 4.79
N ALA A 48 9.39 -26.10 5.30
CA ALA A 48 9.30 -25.39 6.58
C ALA A 48 9.25 -23.87 6.37
N PHE A 49 8.64 -23.45 5.27
CA PHE A 49 8.40 -22.04 4.87
C PHE A 49 9.64 -21.21 4.54
N ALA A 50 10.82 -21.75 4.70
CA ALA A 50 12.12 -21.13 4.41
C ALA A 50 12.58 -21.41 2.97
N PRO A 51 13.53 -20.63 2.42
CA PRO A 51 14.14 -20.93 1.12
C PRO A 51 14.79 -22.32 1.09
N ALA A 52 14.62 -23.06 -0.01
CA ALA A 52 15.28 -24.36 -0.22
C ALA A 52 16.72 -24.22 -0.76
N VAL A 53 17.27 -23.01 -0.76
CA VAL A 53 18.63 -22.70 -1.24
C VAL A 53 19.51 -22.21 -0.10
N SER A 54 20.83 -22.22 -0.32
CA SER A 54 21.82 -21.74 0.67
C SER A 54 21.63 -20.24 0.94
N LEU A 55 21.71 -19.87 2.22
CA LEU A 55 21.73 -18.49 2.68
C LEU A 55 23.15 -17.91 2.80
N GLU A 56 24.17 -18.65 2.36
CA GLU A 56 25.57 -18.21 2.42
C GLU A 56 25.78 -16.86 1.72
N GLY A 57 26.50 -15.97 2.40
CA GLY A 57 26.77 -14.61 1.93
C GLY A 57 25.63 -13.62 2.11
N ARG A 58 24.55 -13.98 2.85
CA ARG A 58 23.51 -13.06 3.32
C ARG A 58 23.79 -12.65 4.78
N GLN A 59 23.41 -11.43 5.12
CA GLN A 59 23.47 -10.94 6.50
C GLN A 59 22.16 -11.26 7.23
N ILE A 60 22.02 -12.50 7.71
CA ILE A 60 20.79 -12.96 8.37
C ILE A 60 20.42 -12.05 9.55
N GLY A 61 19.11 -11.74 9.68
CA GLY A 61 18.56 -10.76 10.62
C GLY A 61 18.64 -9.30 10.14
N SER A 62 19.38 -9.00 9.04
CA SER A 62 19.47 -7.67 8.43
C SER A 62 19.85 -7.74 6.94
N ASP A 63 19.24 -8.65 6.19
CA ASP A 63 19.53 -8.84 4.76
C ASP A 63 18.62 -8.00 3.88
N PHE A 64 19.13 -6.89 3.38
CA PHE A 64 18.48 -6.03 2.37
C PHE A 64 19.27 -6.04 1.06
N SER A 65 20.07 -7.08 0.83
CA SER A 65 21.03 -7.12 -0.27
C SER A 65 20.41 -7.32 -1.66
N ARG A 66 19.18 -7.86 -1.74
CA ARG A 66 18.55 -8.33 -2.98
C ARG A 66 19.43 -9.29 -3.78
N LYS A 67 20.32 -10.02 -3.10
CA LYS A 67 21.14 -11.06 -3.71
C LYS A 67 20.23 -12.10 -4.36
N ASP A 68 20.52 -12.47 -5.60
CA ASP A 68 19.72 -13.40 -6.41
C ASP A 68 18.24 -12.93 -6.61
N GLY A 69 17.99 -11.61 -6.50
CA GLY A 69 16.69 -10.99 -6.71
C GLY A 69 15.73 -11.03 -5.52
N TRP A 70 16.18 -11.38 -4.30
CA TRP A 70 15.36 -11.42 -3.09
C TRP A 70 16.16 -11.16 -1.82
N SER A 71 15.49 -10.91 -0.71
CA SER A 71 16.10 -10.62 0.60
C SER A 71 15.43 -11.40 1.73
N MET A 72 16.19 -11.72 2.79
CA MET A 72 15.63 -12.29 4.03
C MET A 72 15.03 -11.22 4.94
N TYR A 73 15.39 -9.96 4.74
CA TYR A 73 15.04 -8.82 5.61
C TYR A 73 15.51 -9.04 7.04
N HIS A 74 14.64 -9.05 8.02
CA HIS A 74 14.94 -9.32 9.42
C HIS A 74 14.66 -10.77 9.83
N GLY A 75 14.15 -11.60 8.91
CA GLY A 75 13.89 -13.00 9.16
C GLY A 75 15.17 -13.83 9.28
N ASP A 76 15.21 -14.75 10.23
CA ASP A 76 16.35 -15.66 10.44
C ASP A 76 16.21 -16.93 9.59
N THR A 77 15.01 -17.51 9.55
CA THR A 77 14.71 -18.75 8.82
C THR A 77 13.69 -18.49 7.70
N VAL A 78 12.56 -17.90 8.03
CA VAL A 78 11.54 -17.45 7.08
C VAL A 78 11.80 -15.98 6.75
N PRO A 79 11.75 -15.57 5.46
CA PRO A 79 11.89 -14.15 5.13
C PRO A 79 10.79 -13.31 5.77
N GLY A 80 11.09 -12.04 6.04
CA GLY A 80 10.10 -11.09 6.55
C GLY A 80 10.59 -10.25 7.71
N PHE A 81 9.63 -9.76 8.48
CA PHE A 81 9.83 -8.84 9.60
C PHE A 81 9.23 -9.45 10.87
N PRO A 82 10.03 -10.15 11.69
CA PRO A 82 9.61 -10.65 13.01
C PRO A 82 9.06 -9.55 13.90
N GLY A 83 8.45 -9.90 15.02
CA GLY A 83 7.76 -9.00 15.93
C GLY A 83 8.50 -7.69 16.20
N HIS A 84 7.94 -6.58 15.73
CA HIS A 84 8.50 -5.24 15.86
C HIS A 84 7.37 -4.22 16.19
N PRO A 85 7.68 -3.13 16.93
CA PRO A 85 6.67 -2.18 17.38
C PRO A 85 6.41 -1.09 16.36
N HIS A 86 5.23 -0.45 16.46
CA HIS A 86 4.89 0.82 15.82
C HIS A 86 4.09 1.71 16.76
N ARG A 87 4.19 3.06 16.60
CA ARG A 87 3.35 4.05 17.28
C ARG A 87 3.18 5.30 16.45
N GLY A 88 1.95 5.83 16.43
CA GLY A 88 1.62 7.19 16.00
C GLY A 88 1.41 7.37 14.49
N PHE A 89 1.27 6.28 13.74
CA PHE A 89 0.99 6.28 12.31
C PHE A 89 0.25 5.01 11.89
N GLU A 90 0.07 4.81 10.60
CA GLU A 90 -0.59 3.65 10.01
C GLU A 90 0.30 2.98 8.99
N THR A 91 0.22 1.65 8.89
CA THR A 91 0.80 0.87 7.79
C THR A 91 -0.31 0.43 6.83
N VAL A 92 -0.07 0.57 5.53
CA VAL A 92 -0.91 0.05 4.46
C VAL A 92 -0.04 -0.88 3.62
N THR A 93 -0.28 -2.17 3.76
CA THR A 93 0.47 -3.22 3.07
C THR A 93 -0.37 -3.77 1.93
N LEU A 94 -0.04 -3.41 0.69
CA LEU A 94 -0.71 -3.87 -0.51
C LEU A 94 0.11 -4.99 -1.13
N VAL A 95 -0.39 -6.24 -1.06
CA VAL A 95 0.33 -7.44 -1.54
C VAL A 95 -0.18 -7.80 -2.94
N ARG A 96 0.63 -7.57 -3.95
CA ARG A 96 0.29 -7.80 -5.36
C ARG A 96 0.49 -9.25 -5.78
N LYS A 97 1.60 -9.86 -5.34
CA LYS A 97 1.95 -11.28 -5.57
C LYS A 97 2.40 -11.91 -4.28
N GLY A 98 2.27 -13.22 -4.17
CA GLY A 98 2.66 -13.96 -2.99
C GLY A 98 1.69 -13.81 -1.83
N LEU A 99 2.14 -14.21 -0.65
CA LEU A 99 1.36 -14.22 0.59
C LEU A 99 2.20 -13.67 1.75
N ILE A 100 1.54 -12.96 2.66
CA ILE A 100 2.11 -12.49 3.93
C ILE A 100 1.31 -13.11 5.07
N ASP A 101 2.02 -13.51 6.11
CA ASP A 101 1.45 -13.89 7.40
C ASP A 101 1.66 -12.75 8.40
N HIS A 102 0.56 -12.19 8.88
CA HIS A 102 0.53 -11.17 9.93
C HIS A 102 0.12 -11.77 11.26
N SER A 103 0.78 -11.32 12.33
CA SER A 103 0.38 -11.56 13.73
C SER A 103 0.64 -10.29 14.52
N ASP A 104 -0.21 -9.97 15.51
CA ASP A 104 -0.01 -8.75 16.29
C ASP A 104 -0.27 -8.92 17.81
N SER A 105 0.08 -7.87 18.55
CA SER A 105 -0.08 -7.81 20.01
C SER A 105 -1.54 -7.72 20.49
N LEU A 106 -2.49 -7.49 19.59
CA LEU A 106 -3.91 -7.53 19.88
C LEU A 106 -4.48 -8.95 19.75
N GLY A 107 -3.68 -9.90 19.22
CA GLY A 107 -4.09 -11.26 18.92
C GLY A 107 -4.75 -11.43 17.54
N ALA A 108 -4.66 -10.42 16.67
CA ALA A 108 -5.06 -10.60 15.28
C ALA A 108 -4.07 -11.48 14.54
N ALA A 109 -4.59 -12.27 13.59
CA ALA A 109 -3.83 -13.11 12.68
C ALA A 109 -4.40 -13.00 11.27
N ALA A 110 -3.54 -12.99 10.26
CA ALA A 110 -4.00 -13.02 8.88
C ALA A 110 -2.96 -13.68 7.96
N ARG A 111 -3.47 -14.32 6.91
CA ARG A 111 -2.71 -14.63 5.68
C ARG A 111 -3.41 -13.96 4.53
N PHE A 112 -2.70 -13.10 3.81
CA PHE A 112 -3.27 -12.29 2.75
C PHE A 112 -2.29 -12.08 1.59
N GLY A 113 -2.82 -11.79 0.41
CA GLY A 113 -2.02 -11.56 -0.81
C GLY A 113 -2.85 -11.57 -2.07
N GLY A 114 -2.20 -11.58 -3.25
CA GLY A 114 -2.91 -11.61 -4.52
C GLY A 114 -3.83 -10.40 -4.77
N GLY A 115 -3.43 -9.23 -4.31
CA GLY A 115 -4.17 -7.97 -4.42
C GLY A 115 -4.90 -7.52 -3.16
N ASP A 116 -4.81 -8.28 -2.06
CA ASP A 116 -5.35 -7.86 -0.77
C ASP A 116 -4.55 -6.69 -0.19
N VAL A 117 -5.21 -5.92 0.67
CA VAL A 117 -4.58 -4.83 1.40
C VAL A 117 -4.87 -4.98 2.89
N GLN A 118 -3.81 -4.96 3.70
CA GLN A 118 -3.92 -4.81 5.13
C GLN A 118 -3.70 -3.35 5.51
N TRP A 119 -4.54 -2.84 6.42
CA TRP A 119 -4.40 -1.49 6.98
C TRP A 119 -4.40 -1.57 8.50
N VAL A 120 -3.28 -1.19 9.12
CA VAL A 120 -3.11 -1.21 10.56
C VAL A 120 -2.89 0.20 11.07
N THR A 121 -3.79 0.68 11.94
CA THR A 121 -3.55 1.89 12.74
C THR A 121 -2.72 1.50 13.95
N ALA A 122 -1.47 1.96 14.04
CA ALA A 122 -0.63 1.69 15.20
C ALA A 122 -1.07 2.49 16.43
N GLY A 123 -1.60 3.70 16.24
CA GLY A 123 -2.14 4.53 17.31
C GLY A 123 -1.20 4.65 18.50
N LYS A 124 -1.69 4.35 19.72
CA LYS A 124 -0.90 4.41 20.96
C LYS A 124 0.19 3.35 21.08
N GLY A 125 0.24 2.39 20.16
CA GLY A 125 1.28 1.38 20.05
C GLY A 125 0.75 -0.01 19.76
N ILE A 126 1.41 -0.71 18.85
CA ILE A 126 1.20 -2.11 18.48
C ILE A 126 2.55 -2.78 18.27
N VAL A 127 2.62 -4.08 18.48
CA VAL A 127 3.71 -4.95 18.00
C VAL A 127 3.11 -5.87 16.95
N HIS A 128 3.75 -6.01 15.79
CA HIS A 128 3.31 -6.96 14.78
C HIS A 128 4.48 -7.65 14.09
N SER A 129 4.21 -8.79 13.47
CA SER A 129 5.11 -9.47 12.54
C SER A 129 4.48 -9.55 11.16
N GLU A 130 5.30 -9.48 10.12
CA GLU A 130 4.93 -9.66 8.71
C GLU A 130 5.92 -10.67 8.11
N MET A 131 5.54 -11.96 8.09
CA MET A 131 6.36 -13.04 7.58
C MET A 131 5.97 -13.42 6.17
N PHE A 132 6.94 -13.85 5.36
CA PHE A 132 6.77 -14.19 3.95
C PHE A 132 6.95 -15.69 3.73
N PRO A 133 5.96 -16.54 4.07
CA PRO A 133 6.11 -17.99 4.04
C PRO A 133 6.24 -18.51 2.60
N LEU A 134 7.29 -19.27 2.32
CA LEU A 134 7.48 -19.91 1.02
C LEU A 134 6.71 -21.23 0.99
N LEU A 135 5.44 -21.17 0.61
CA LEU A 135 4.52 -22.31 0.70
C LEU A 135 4.70 -23.33 -0.42
N ASN A 136 5.17 -22.90 -1.59
CA ASN A 136 5.41 -23.79 -2.72
C ASN A 136 6.81 -24.39 -2.61
N ALA A 137 6.88 -25.72 -2.43
CA ALA A 137 8.13 -26.44 -2.28
C ALA A 137 8.76 -26.88 -3.61
N THR A 138 8.07 -26.71 -4.75
CA THR A 138 8.53 -27.16 -6.07
C THR A 138 8.74 -26.03 -7.07
N GLU A 139 8.03 -24.93 -6.90
CA GLU A 139 8.09 -23.77 -7.79
C GLU A 139 8.49 -22.52 -7.00
N PRO A 140 8.97 -21.46 -7.66
CA PRO A 140 9.25 -20.18 -7.02
C PRO A 140 8.03 -19.59 -6.29
N ASN A 141 8.31 -18.80 -5.25
CA ASN A 141 7.33 -18.08 -4.45
C ASN A 141 7.49 -16.55 -4.62
N PRO A 142 7.24 -15.98 -5.81
CA PRO A 142 7.43 -14.55 -6.01
C PRO A 142 6.55 -13.74 -5.06
N LEU A 143 7.13 -12.70 -4.46
CA LEU A 143 6.42 -11.74 -3.60
C LEU A 143 6.56 -10.34 -4.17
N GLU A 144 5.45 -9.63 -4.30
CA GLU A 144 5.46 -8.21 -4.67
C GLU A 144 4.47 -7.45 -3.80
N LEU A 145 4.95 -6.40 -3.12
CA LEU A 145 4.11 -5.59 -2.26
C LEU A 145 4.56 -4.12 -2.20
N PHE A 146 3.64 -3.26 -1.84
CA PHE A 146 3.91 -1.91 -1.35
C PHE A 146 3.70 -1.86 0.14
N GLN A 147 4.70 -1.33 0.86
CA GLN A 147 4.58 -0.95 2.27
C GLN A 147 4.51 0.57 2.33
N ILE A 148 3.36 1.10 2.73
CA ILE A 148 3.08 2.54 2.77
C ILE A 148 2.81 2.94 4.22
N TRP A 149 3.43 4.03 4.68
CA TRP A 149 3.11 4.61 5.98
C TRP A 149 2.34 5.91 5.79
N LEU A 150 1.16 5.96 6.39
CA LEU A 150 0.31 7.14 6.44
C LEU A 150 0.35 7.74 7.84
N ASN A 151 0.63 9.04 7.94
CA ASN A 151 0.71 9.72 9.22
C ASN A 151 -0.69 9.92 9.85
N LEU A 152 -0.72 10.00 11.17
CA LEU A 152 -1.88 10.41 11.94
C LEU A 152 -1.70 11.85 12.43
N PRO A 153 -2.76 12.68 12.43
CA PRO A 153 -2.72 13.98 13.13
C PRO A 153 -2.50 13.79 14.63
N ALA A 154 -1.95 14.79 15.30
CA ALA A 154 -1.60 14.74 16.71
C ALA A 154 -2.75 14.20 17.58
N LYS A 155 -3.98 14.65 17.30
CA LYS A 155 -5.20 14.22 18.03
C LYS A 155 -5.46 12.71 17.95
N ASN A 156 -4.96 12.03 16.89
CA ASN A 156 -5.22 10.61 16.63
C ASN A 156 -3.97 9.72 16.86
N LYS A 157 -2.80 10.28 17.17
CA LYS A 157 -1.58 9.48 17.38
C LYS A 157 -1.65 8.51 18.57
N MET A 158 -2.54 8.75 19.52
CA MET A 158 -2.70 7.95 20.73
C MET A 158 -4.04 7.20 20.81
N VAL A 159 -4.73 7.05 19.67
CA VAL A 159 -5.95 6.23 19.58
C VAL A 159 -5.65 4.74 19.77
N GLU A 160 -6.69 3.94 20.03
CA GLU A 160 -6.53 2.48 20.11
C GLU A 160 -6.02 1.93 18.76
N PRO A 161 -5.09 0.96 18.78
CA PRO A 161 -4.67 0.27 17.58
C PRO A 161 -5.86 -0.42 16.88
N HIS A 162 -5.82 -0.45 15.55
CA HIS A 162 -6.90 -1.02 14.75
C HIS A 162 -6.34 -1.84 13.58
N PHE A 163 -6.90 -3.03 13.35
CA PHE A 163 -6.55 -3.93 12.26
C PHE A 163 -7.71 -4.02 11.26
N THR A 164 -7.43 -3.85 9.98
CA THR A 164 -8.44 -3.93 8.91
C THR A 164 -7.89 -4.70 7.72
N MET A 165 -8.70 -5.63 7.18
CA MET A 165 -8.43 -6.29 5.90
C MET A 165 -9.35 -5.78 4.80
N LEU A 166 -8.77 -5.43 3.66
CA LEU A 166 -9.47 -5.07 2.43
C LEU A 166 -9.19 -6.18 1.41
N TRP A 167 -10.16 -7.05 1.20
CA TRP A 167 -10.04 -8.19 0.29
C TRP A 167 -10.06 -7.75 -1.16
N ASN A 168 -9.18 -8.27 -1.96
CA ASN A 168 -9.01 -7.97 -3.39
C ASN A 168 -10.31 -8.04 -4.19
N GLU A 169 -11.17 -9.01 -3.88
CA GLU A 169 -12.47 -9.21 -4.50
C GLU A 169 -13.45 -8.06 -4.26
N ARG A 170 -13.25 -7.33 -3.16
CA ARG A 170 -14.10 -6.20 -2.74
C ARG A 170 -13.52 -4.84 -3.05
N ILE A 171 -12.21 -4.77 -3.33
CA ILE A 171 -11.55 -3.50 -3.71
C ILE A 171 -12.06 -3.05 -5.08
N PRO A 172 -12.66 -1.86 -5.20
CA PRO A 172 -13.24 -1.40 -6.46
C PRO A 172 -12.19 -1.17 -7.54
N ARG A 173 -12.60 -1.42 -8.78
CA ARG A 173 -11.81 -1.13 -9.98
C ARG A 173 -12.62 -0.32 -10.97
N LEU A 174 -11.97 0.65 -11.60
CA LEU A 174 -12.46 1.33 -12.80
C LEU A 174 -11.68 0.77 -13.99
N VAL A 175 -12.39 0.28 -15.00
CA VAL A 175 -11.82 -0.04 -16.31
C VAL A 175 -12.30 1.02 -17.29
N HIS A 176 -11.38 1.82 -17.79
CA HIS A 176 -11.62 2.82 -18.84
C HIS A 176 -11.04 2.32 -20.15
N ASN A 177 -11.84 2.32 -21.21
CA ASN A 177 -11.37 2.09 -22.56
C ASN A 177 -11.34 3.41 -23.32
N ASP A 178 -10.19 3.75 -23.91
CA ASP A 178 -10.05 4.93 -24.74
C ASP A 178 -10.74 4.74 -26.12
N ASP A 179 -10.73 5.77 -26.96
CA ASP A 179 -11.38 5.75 -28.28
C ASP A 179 -10.81 4.65 -29.22
N ALA A 180 -9.61 4.14 -28.93
CA ALA A 180 -9.01 3.02 -29.66
C ALA A 180 -9.26 1.66 -28.99
N GLY A 181 -10.05 1.62 -27.92
CA GLY A 181 -10.40 0.41 -27.17
C GLY A 181 -9.29 -0.10 -26.23
N ARG A 182 -8.26 0.69 -25.95
CA ARG A 182 -7.14 0.33 -25.07
C ARG A 182 -7.51 0.60 -23.61
N ALA A 183 -7.24 -0.36 -22.76
CA ALA A 183 -7.70 -0.33 -21.38
C ALA A 183 -6.72 0.41 -20.44
N THR A 184 -7.30 1.19 -19.53
CA THR A 184 -6.66 1.64 -18.29
C THR A 184 -7.48 1.08 -17.13
N THR A 185 -6.86 0.29 -16.27
CA THR A 185 -7.47 -0.23 -15.04
C THR A 185 -6.92 0.53 -13.84
N VAL A 186 -7.83 1.11 -13.05
CA VAL A 186 -7.49 1.77 -11.78
C VAL A 186 -8.08 0.97 -10.64
N THR A 187 -7.24 0.45 -9.75
CA THR A 187 -7.66 -0.20 -8.50
C THR A 187 -7.70 0.85 -7.40
N VAL A 188 -8.85 1.00 -6.74
CA VAL A 188 -9.12 2.08 -5.79
C VAL A 188 -9.05 1.53 -4.37
N VAL A 189 -7.85 1.55 -3.77
CA VAL A 189 -7.64 1.09 -2.39
C VAL A 189 -8.27 2.08 -1.39
N ALA A 190 -8.04 3.37 -1.58
CA ALA A 190 -8.61 4.44 -0.79
C ALA A 190 -8.88 5.68 -1.65
N GLY A 191 -9.80 6.52 -1.20
CA GLY A 191 -10.18 7.76 -1.89
C GLY A 191 -11.13 7.52 -3.07
N ALA A 192 -12.12 8.38 -3.20
CA ALA A 192 -13.13 8.25 -4.26
C ALA A 192 -12.56 8.61 -5.64
N LEU A 193 -12.80 7.75 -6.62
CA LEU A 193 -12.50 7.99 -8.03
C LEU A 193 -13.82 8.17 -8.79
N PRO A 194 -14.01 9.28 -9.52
CA PRO A 194 -15.19 9.46 -10.37
C PRO A 194 -15.39 8.29 -11.35
N GLY A 195 -16.58 7.73 -11.40
CA GLY A 195 -16.92 6.59 -12.24
C GLY A 195 -16.60 5.20 -11.66
N ALA A 196 -15.86 5.13 -10.56
CA ALA A 196 -15.66 3.89 -9.82
C ALA A 196 -16.72 3.72 -8.70
N PRO A 197 -17.01 2.49 -8.25
CA PRO A 197 -17.75 2.27 -7.02
C PRO A 197 -17.00 2.90 -5.81
N ALA A 198 -17.74 3.17 -4.73
CA ALA A 198 -17.14 3.69 -3.50
C ALA A 198 -16.05 2.73 -2.96
N PRO A 199 -14.88 3.24 -2.52
CA PRO A 199 -13.85 2.42 -1.90
C PRO A 199 -14.35 1.80 -0.59
N LEU A 200 -13.66 0.74 -0.14
CA LEU A 200 -13.84 0.19 1.19
C LEU A 200 -13.42 1.23 2.24
N SER A 201 -14.01 1.15 3.43
CA SER A 201 -13.71 2.11 4.50
C SER A 201 -12.31 1.89 5.05
N PRO A 202 -11.48 2.95 5.14
CA PRO A 202 -10.25 2.92 5.92
C PRO A 202 -10.54 2.74 7.43
N PRO A 203 -9.52 2.51 8.28
CA PRO A 203 -9.69 2.52 9.74
C PRO A 203 -10.37 3.82 10.22
N PRO A 204 -11.21 3.76 11.28
CA PRO A 204 -12.05 4.90 11.68
C PRO A 204 -11.28 6.19 12.02
N GLU A 205 -10.10 6.05 12.62
CA GLU A 205 -9.28 7.18 13.09
C GLU A 205 -8.21 7.61 12.08
N SER A 206 -8.20 6.96 10.90
CA SER A 206 -7.29 7.28 9.80
C SER A 206 -7.51 8.70 9.27
N TRP A 207 -6.42 9.35 8.81
CA TRP A 207 -6.54 10.58 8.02
C TRP A 207 -7.32 10.35 6.71
N ALA A 208 -7.28 9.12 6.18
CA ALA A 208 -8.06 8.70 5.03
C ALA A 208 -9.57 8.61 5.28
N SER A 209 -10.01 8.53 6.54
CA SER A 209 -11.42 8.53 6.95
C SER A 209 -11.97 9.95 7.17
N GLN A 210 -11.09 10.95 7.18
CA GLN A 210 -11.48 12.35 7.32
C GLN A 210 -11.76 12.94 5.93
N PRO A 211 -12.95 13.53 5.69
CA PRO A 211 -13.28 14.12 4.39
C PRO A 211 -12.28 15.18 3.92
N GLU A 212 -11.70 15.94 4.85
CA GLU A 212 -10.67 16.94 4.61
C GLU A 212 -9.32 16.34 4.23
N GLY A 213 -9.07 15.06 4.54
CA GLY A 213 -7.81 14.39 4.25
C GLY A 213 -7.56 14.19 2.76
N ASP A 214 -8.60 14.11 1.94
CA ASP A 214 -8.55 13.89 0.48
C ASP A 214 -7.54 12.80 0.07
N VAL A 215 -7.39 11.78 0.95
CA VAL A 215 -6.42 10.69 0.76
C VAL A 215 -6.88 9.77 -0.34
N ALA A 216 -5.99 9.49 -1.28
CA ALA A 216 -6.17 8.45 -2.28
C ALA A 216 -4.92 7.56 -2.37
N ILE A 217 -5.16 6.25 -2.49
CA ILE A 217 -4.16 5.22 -2.77
C ILE A 217 -4.72 4.41 -3.93
N TRP A 218 -4.16 4.60 -5.13
CA TRP A 218 -4.60 3.91 -6.33
C TRP A 218 -3.44 3.22 -7.02
N THR A 219 -3.68 2.04 -7.60
CA THR A 219 -2.76 1.46 -8.58
C THR A 219 -3.37 1.55 -9.97
N LEU A 220 -2.54 1.88 -10.96
CA LEU A 220 -2.93 2.04 -12.35
C LEU A 220 -2.19 1.00 -13.19
N ARG A 221 -2.90 0.38 -14.13
CA ARG A 221 -2.31 -0.42 -15.22
C ARG A 221 -2.87 0.08 -16.54
N MET A 222 -2.00 0.43 -17.48
CA MET A 222 -2.38 0.96 -18.78
C MET A 222 -1.80 0.09 -19.90
N ASP A 223 -2.65 -0.31 -20.83
CA ASP A 223 -2.20 -1.03 -22.05
C ASP A 223 -1.28 -0.12 -22.90
N PRO A 224 -0.44 -0.70 -23.78
CA PRO A 224 0.38 0.08 -24.71
C PRO A 224 -0.47 1.06 -25.53
N GLY A 225 -0.06 2.33 -25.51
CA GLY A 225 -0.77 3.41 -26.20
C GLY A 225 -2.04 3.90 -25.51
N ALA A 226 -2.50 3.29 -24.40
CA ALA A 226 -3.73 3.70 -23.70
C ALA A 226 -3.64 5.13 -23.19
N GLN A 227 -4.79 5.80 -23.18
CA GLN A 227 -4.97 7.16 -22.68
C GLN A 227 -6.05 7.17 -21.58
N TRP A 228 -5.76 7.90 -20.50
CA TRP A 228 -6.72 8.10 -19.42
C TRP A 228 -6.50 9.45 -18.74
N THR A 229 -7.59 10.14 -18.44
CA THR A 229 -7.53 11.41 -17.71
C THR A 229 -7.53 11.15 -16.22
N LEU A 230 -6.40 11.44 -15.57
CA LEU A 230 -6.28 11.49 -14.12
C LEU A 230 -7.04 12.73 -13.62
N PRO A 231 -8.14 12.57 -12.85
CA PRO A 231 -8.95 13.70 -12.43
C PRO A 231 -8.22 14.59 -11.41
N ALA A 232 -8.59 15.85 -11.34
CA ALA A 232 -8.16 16.78 -10.31
C ALA A 232 -8.48 16.26 -8.91
N ALA A 233 -7.62 16.55 -7.94
CA ALA A 233 -7.91 16.36 -6.52
C ALA A 233 -9.02 17.32 -6.08
N ARG A 234 -9.77 16.94 -5.03
CA ARG A 234 -10.89 17.75 -4.54
C ARG A 234 -10.47 18.88 -3.62
N GLY A 235 -9.44 18.61 -2.80
CA GLY A 235 -8.94 19.56 -1.80
C GLY A 235 -8.03 20.62 -2.38
N GLN A 236 -8.21 21.88 -1.97
CA GLN A 236 -7.21 22.92 -2.25
C GLN A 236 -5.98 22.65 -1.37
N GLY A 237 -4.80 22.56 -1.98
CA GLY A 237 -3.54 22.23 -1.29
C GLY A 237 -3.27 20.73 -1.16
N THR A 238 -4.17 19.88 -1.67
CA THR A 238 -3.88 18.44 -1.83
C THR A 238 -2.59 18.25 -2.64
N ARG A 239 -1.73 17.36 -2.18
CA ARG A 239 -0.50 16.98 -2.86
C ARG A 239 -0.67 15.59 -3.48
N ARG A 240 0.08 15.33 -4.56
CA ARG A 240 -0.05 14.10 -5.33
C ARG A 240 1.30 13.64 -5.84
N MET A 241 1.64 12.37 -5.54
CA MET A 241 2.76 11.64 -6.13
C MET A 241 2.24 10.53 -7.03
N LEU A 242 2.78 10.46 -8.24
CA LEU A 242 2.59 9.34 -9.16
C LEU A 242 3.93 8.64 -9.33
N TYR A 243 3.98 7.37 -8.94
CA TYR A 243 5.17 6.53 -9.08
C TYR A 243 5.00 5.66 -10.32
N PHE A 244 5.75 5.96 -11.36
CA PHE A 244 5.85 5.15 -12.56
C PHE A 244 6.95 4.10 -12.35
N PHE A 245 6.61 2.81 -12.24
CA PHE A 245 7.55 1.76 -11.80
C PHE A 245 7.59 0.52 -12.71
N VAL A 246 6.64 0.36 -13.64
CA VAL A 246 6.64 -0.69 -14.68
C VAL A 246 6.31 -0.06 -16.02
N GLY A 247 6.98 -0.54 -17.09
CA GLY A 247 6.77 -0.08 -18.46
C GLY A 247 7.93 0.76 -18.99
N ASP A 248 7.81 1.15 -20.26
CA ASP A 248 8.93 1.79 -20.99
C ASP A 248 8.88 3.30 -20.90
N SER A 249 7.68 3.90 -21.02
CA SER A 249 7.51 5.34 -21.16
C SER A 249 6.08 5.77 -20.81
N LEU A 250 5.98 6.86 -20.06
CA LEU A 250 4.75 7.53 -19.67
C LEU A 250 4.78 8.99 -20.17
N ARG A 251 3.66 9.48 -20.67
CA ARG A 251 3.44 10.93 -20.88
C ARG A 251 2.39 11.44 -19.93
N VAL A 252 2.69 12.56 -19.26
CA VAL A 252 1.76 13.28 -18.37
C VAL A 252 1.50 14.65 -19.00
N GLY A 253 0.29 14.87 -19.51
CA GLY A 253 0.00 16.07 -20.30
C GLY A 253 1.02 16.24 -21.45
N PRO A 254 1.77 17.35 -21.51
CA PRO A 254 2.79 17.58 -22.54
C PRO A 254 4.18 17.00 -22.20
N GLN A 255 4.38 16.41 -21.01
CA GLN A 255 5.71 15.99 -20.53
C GLN A 255 5.91 14.48 -20.69
N ASP A 256 7.00 14.10 -21.36
CA ASP A 256 7.43 12.70 -21.47
C ASP A 256 8.31 12.32 -20.28
N VAL A 257 8.07 11.10 -19.77
CA VAL A 257 8.82 10.45 -18.69
C VAL A 257 9.35 9.12 -19.22
N GLY A 258 10.63 9.10 -19.61
CA GLY A 258 11.26 7.96 -20.27
C GLY A 258 11.94 6.96 -19.32
N GLN A 259 11.72 7.05 -18.02
CA GLN A 259 12.30 6.13 -17.04
C GLN A 259 11.45 6.08 -15.76
N HIS A 260 11.61 5.03 -14.98
CA HIS A 260 10.92 4.88 -13.70
C HIS A 260 11.24 6.03 -12.74
N ALA A 261 10.20 6.69 -12.24
CA ALA A 261 10.33 7.89 -11.42
C ALA A 261 9.14 8.10 -10.48
N ALA A 262 9.41 8.78 -9.37
CA ALA A 262 8.40 9.44 -8.55
C ALA A 262 8.16 10.85 -9.10
N LEU A 263 6.92 11.16 -9.43
CA LEU A 263 6.49 12.41 -10.04
C LEU A 263 5.57 13.16 -9.06
N GLU A 264 6.01 14.30 -8.54
CA GLU A 264 5.08 15.19 -7.85
C GLU A 264 4.27 15.94 -8.92
N LEU A 265 2.94 15.78 -8.89
CA LEU A 265 2.03 16.38 -9.87
C LEU A 265 1.28 17.56 -9.29
N VAL A 266 0.99 18.56 -10.13
CA VAL A 266 -0.02 19.57 -9.81
C VAL A 266 -1.36 18.87 -9.64
N ALA A 267 -1.89 18.83 -8.41
CA ALA A 267 -3.05 18.02 -8.08
C ALA A 267 -4.39 18.69 -8.43
N GLY A 268 -4.43 20.04 -8.54
CA GLY A 268 -5.67 20.83 -8.68
C GLY A 268 -6.28 20.88 -10.08
N GLN A 269 -5.81 20.07 -11.02
CA GLN A 269 -6.34 20.00 -12.38
C GLN A 269 -6.22 18.59 -12.97
N ASP A 270 -6.98 18.34 -14.03
CA ASP A 270 -6.97 17.08 -14.75
C ASP A 270 -5.70 16.94 -15.59
N TRP A 271 -5.15 15.71 -15.64
CA TRP A 271 -3.98 15.42 -16.48
C TRP A 271 -4.22 14.19 -17.36
N LEU A 272 -4.04 14.35 -18.67
CA LEU A 272 -4.03 13.22 -19.58
C LEU A 272 -2.76 12.40 -19.35
N LEU A 273 -2.92 11.12 -18.95
CA LEU A 273 -1.87 10.12 -18.94
C LEU A 273 -1.90 9.33 -20.23
N THR A 274 -0.74 9.07 -20.82
CA THR A 274 -0.61 8.24 -22.03
C THR A 274 0.54 7.26 -21.83
N ASN A 275 0.27 5.98 -22.00
CA ASN A 275 1.32 4.98 -22.15
C ASN A 275 1.92 5.13 -23.54
N THR A 276 3.11 5.73 -23.64
CA THR A 276 3.82 5.93 -24.92
C THR A 276 4.78 4.78 -25.25
N GLY A 277 4.90 3.79 -24.36
CA GLY A 277 5.73 2.60 -24.52
C GLY A 277 5.04 1.49 -25.32
N ALA A 278 5.79 0.41 -25.57
CA ALA A 278 5.35 -0.78 -26.29
C ALA A 278 4.82 -1.88 -25.33
N THR A 279 5.06 -1.73 -24.02
CA THR A 279 4.64 -2.68 -22.98
C THR A 279 3.58 -2.05 -22.07
N PRO A 280 2.77 -2.85 -21.36
CA PRO A 280 1.90 -2.31 -20.32
C PRO A 280 2.71 -1.52 -19.29
N LEU A 281 2.18 -0.37 -18.85
CA LEU A 281 2.77 0.39 -17.77
C LEU A 281 1.97 0.25 -16.48
N GLU A 282 2.65 0.45 -15.35
CA GLU A 282 1.99 0.49 -14.05
C GLU A 282 2.50 1.66 -13.21
N CYS A 283 1.55 2.26 -12.47
CA CYS A 283 1.83 3.33 -11.53
C CYS A 283 1.15 3.06 -10.18
N LEU A 284 1.76 3.59 -9.11
CA LEU A 284 1.11 3.81 -7.81
C LEU A 284 0.85 5.32 -7.69
N LEU A 285 -0.34 5.69 -7.24
CA LEU A 285 -0.69 7.07 -6.90
C LEU A 285 -0.93 7.18 -5.41
N LEU A 286 -0.22 8.10 -4.76
CA LEU A 286 -0.45 8.53 -3.39
C LEU A 286 -0.85 10.01 -3.41
N GLN A 287 -2.00 10.31 -2.83
CA GLN A 287 -2.56 11.66 -2.75
C GLN A 287 -3.06 11.92 -1.35
N GLY A 288 -2.95 13.15 -0.86
CA GLY A 288 -3.58 13.58 0.36
C GLY A 288 -3.40 15.06 0.66
N GLN A 289 -4.32 15.59 1.45
CA GLN A 289 -4.16 16.89 2.08
C GLN A 289 -3.08 16.76 3.16
N PRO A 290 -2.04 17.61 3.16
CA PRO A 290 -1.05 17.63 4.22
C PRO A 290 -1.69 17.78 5.60
N ILE A 291 -1.24 17.01 6.58
CA ILE A 291 -1.61 17.22 7.99
C ILE A 291 -0.99 18.53 8.50
N ALA A 292 0.16 18.89 7.94
CA ALA A 292 0.87 20.14 8.24
C ALA A 292 1.21 20.33 9.73
N GLU A 293 1.42 19.23 10.44
CA GLU A 293 1.91 19.23 11.83
C GLU A 293 3.39 18.84 11.87
N PRO A 294 4.15 19.22 12.91
CA PRO A 294 5.52 18.76 13.08
C PRO A 294 5.61 17.24 13.12
N VAL A 295 6.64 16.68 12.51
CA VAL A 295 6.93 15.23 12.49
C VAL A 295 8.27 15.00 13.18
N ALA A 296 8.25 14.21 14.26
CA ALA A 296 9.42 13.61 14.88
C ALA A 296 9.37 12.12 14.64
N GLN A 297 10.42 11.57 14.04
CA GLN A 297 10.51 10.13 13.74
C GLN A 297 11.81 9.57 14.30
N TYR A 298 11.72 8.38 14.91
CA TYR A 298 12.87 7.60 15.30
C TYR A 298 12.54 6.10 15.18
N GLY A 299 13.18 5.44 14.22
CA GLY A 299 12.87 4.05 13.90
C GLY A 299 11.37 3.86 13.63
N PRO A 300 10.69 2.95 14.37
CA PRO A 300 9.30 2.59 14.14
C PRO A 300 8.29 3.50 14.89
N PHE A 301 8.72 4.65 15.40
CA PHE A 301 7.87 5.60 16.13
C PHE A 301 7.79 6.93 15.40
N VAL A 302 6.57 7.45 15.23
CA VAL A 302 6.30 8.74 14.58
C VAL A 302 5.37 9.55 15.45
N MET A 303 5.90 10.63 16.01
CA MET A 303 5.18 11.54 16.90
C MET A 303 5.31 13.00 16.40
N ASN A 304 4.91 13.98 17.19
CA ASN A 304 5.04 15.38 16.82
C ASN A 304 6.29 16.03 17.43
N THR A 305 6.85 15.48 18.53
CA THR A 305 8.01 16.02 19.23
C THR A 305 9.01 14.93 19.63
N GLN A 306 10.28 15.33 19.85
CA GLN A 306 11.31 14.40 20.37
C GLN A 306 10.98 13.91 21.78
N ALA A 307 10.31 14.71 22.60
CA ALA A 307 9.88 14.29 23.92
C ALA A 307 8.86 13.14 23.85
N GLU A 308 7.92 13.20 22.91
CA GLU A 308 6.96 12.12 22.67
C GLU A 308 7.63 10.86 22.11
N ILE A 309 8.68 10.99 21.29
CA ILE A 309 9.49 9.85 20.84
C ILE A 309 10.16 9.18 22.05
N MET A 310 10.79 9.95 22.95
CA MET A 310 11.38 9.41 24.17
C MET A 310 10.34 8.71 25.05
N GLN A 311 9.14 9.27 25.15
CA GLN A 311 8.03 8.65 25.87
C GLN A 311 7.61 7.33 25.20
N ALA A 312 7.50 7.29 23.85
CA ALA A 312 7.18 6.07 23.11
C ALA A 312 8.20 4.94 23.37
N MET A 313 9.49 5.27 23.35
CA MET A 313 10.56 4.32 23.67
C MET A 313 10.47 3.78 25.10
N ASN A 314 10.19 4.66 26.07
CA ASN A 314 10.05 4.27 27.47
C ASN A 314 8.81 3.42 27.71
N ASP A 315 7.69 3.77 27.08
CA ASP A 315 6.46 2.98 27.14
C ASP A 315 6.66 1.60 26.55
N TYR A 316 7.30 1.50 25.38
CA TYR A 316 7.59 0.21 24.76
C TYR A 316 8.49 -0.66 25.64
N ARG A 317 9.59 -0.11 26.21
CA ARG A 317 10.47 -0.85 27.13
C ARG A 317 9.72 -1.39 28.34
N ARG A 318 8.76 -0.64 28.86
CA ARG A 318 8.00 -0.98 30.08
C ARG A 318 6.85 -1.93 29.81
N THR A 319 6.12 -1.77 28.68
CA THR A 319 4.82 -2.41 28.47
C THR A 319 4.80 -3.35 27.28
N GLN A 320 5.80 -3.27 26.38
CA GLN A 320 5.80 -3.97 25.08
C GLN A 320 4.48 -3.72 24.29
N PHE A 321 3.87 -2.55 24.48
CA PHE A 321 2.56 -2.16 23.91
C PHE A 321 1.46 -3.23 24.07
N GLY A 322 1.35 -3.83 25.26
CA GLY A 322 0.38 -4.87 25.58
C GLY A 322 0.94 -6.30 25.56
N GLY A 323 2.20 -6.47 25.18
CA GLY A 323 2.90 -7.75 25.14
C GLY A 323 2.80 -8.44 23.78
N TRP A 324 3.19 -9.71 23.75
CA TRP A 324 3.22 -10.54 22.54
C TRP A 324 2.56 -11.89 22.84
N PRO A 325 1.34 -12.14 22.34
CA PRO A 325 0.57 -13.34 22.72
C PRO A 325 1.00 -14.62 21.97
N TRP A 326 1.97 -14.55 21.10
CA TRP A 326 2.43 -15.65 20.26
C TRP A 326 3.65 -16.34 20.87
N PRO A 327 3.84 -17.68 20.65
CA PRO A 327 4.97 -18.41 21.21
C PRO A 327 6.33 -17.98 20.62
N GLU A 328 6.35 -17.49 19.38
CA GLU A 328 7.55 -17.11 18.63
C GLU A 328 7.42 -15.66 18.12
N SER A 329 8.54 -15.05 17.79
CA SER A 329 8.57 -13.65 17.27
C SER A 329 8.16 -13.55 15.79
N ASP A 330 8.15 -14.66 15.06
CA ASP A 330 7.97 -14.81 13.62
C ASP A 330 6.88 -15.84 13.26
N PRO A 331 5.65 -15.76 13.80
CA PRO A 331 4.62 -16.76 13.59
C PRO A 331 4.27 -16.93 12.11
N VAL A 332 4.11 -18.19 11.67
CA VAL A 332 3.61 -18.59 10.36
C VAL A 332 2.35 -19.44 10.51
N HIS A 333 1.32 -19.15 9.71
CA HIS A 333 -0.03 -19.71 9.88
C HIS A 333 -0.24 -21.04 9.15
N GLY A 334 0.73 -21.95 9.21
CA GLY A 334 0.66 -23.31 8.69
C GLY A 334 0.77 -23.41 7.16
N PRO A 335 0.69 -24.62 6.58
CA PRO A 335 1.04 -24.87 5.17
C PRO A 335 -0.08 -24.58 4.18
N ALA A 336 -1.32 -24.37 4.64
CA ALA A 336 -2.45 -24.14 3.73
C ALA A 336 -2.36 -22.73 3.10
N PRO A 337 -2.45 -22.58 1.76
CA PRO A 337 -2.37 -21.28 1.11
C PRO A 337 -3.65 -20.45 1.24
N ARG A 338 -4.56 -20.83 2.13
CA ARG A 338 -5.85 -20.19 2.36
C ARG A 338 -5.64 -18.77 2.91
N ARG A 339 -6.19 -17.75 2.27
CA ARG A 339 -6.28 -16.38 2.80
C ARG A 339 -7.34 -16.32 3.89
N PHE A 340 -7.05 -15.60 4.96
CA PHE A 340 -7.96 -15.41 6.10
C PHE A 340 -7.53 -14.19 6.92
N ALA A 341 -8.45 -13.70 7.74
CA ALA A 341 -8.16 -12.76 8.83
C ALA A 341 -8.95 -13.17 10.08
N ARG A 342 -8.28 -13.19 11.21
CA ARG A 342 -8.88 -13.32 12.54
C ARG A 342 -8.68 -12.01 13.28
N TYR A 343 -9.78 -11.34 13.59
CA TYR A 343 -9.74 -10.07 14.30
C TYR A 343 -9.54 -10.26 15.81
N PRO A 344 -9.04 -9.23 16.52
CA PRO A 344 -8.84 -9.30 17.97
C PRO A 344 -10.10 -9.78 18.71
N GLY A 345 -9.93 -10.77 19.58
CA GLY A 345 -11.02 -11.36 20.38
C GLY A 345 -11.99 -12.27 19.62
N GLN A 346 -11.79 -12.48 18.33
CA GLN A 346 -12.58 -13.45 17.55
C GLN A 346 -11.92 -14.82 17.53
N THR A 347 -12.74 -15.86 17.42
CA THR A 347 -12.31 -17.26 17.27
C THR A 347 -12.47 -17.77 15.85
N GLU A 348 -13.29 -17.10 15.04
CA GLU A 348 -13.57 -17.47 13.66
C GLU A 348 -12.75 -16.62 12.68
N ASP A 349 -12.34 -17.25 11.58
CA ASP A 349 -11.63 -16.59 10.51
C ASP A 349 -12.63 -15.97 9.51
N GLU A 350 -12.46 -14.67 9.22
CA GLU A 350 -13.01 -14.08 8.01
C GLU A 350 -12.20 -14.59 6.81
N VAL A 351 -12.88 -14.98 5.73
CA VAL A 351 -12.25 -15.37 4.47
C VAL A 351 -12.77 -14.51 3.33
N PRO A 352 -11.97 -14.29 2.26
CA PRO A 352 -12.46 -13.57 1.09
C PRO A 352 -13.71 -14.24 0.55
N SER A 353 -14.80 -13.49 0.44
CA SER A 353 -16.02 -13.99 -0.20
C SER A 353 -15.84 -13.95 -1.72
N PRO A 354 -16.27 -14.98 -2.47
CA PRO A 354 -16.31 -14.88 -3.92
C PRO A 354 -17.16 -13.68 -4.32
N VAL A 355 -16.75 -12.96 -5.37
CA VAL A 355 -17.59 -11.92 -5.96
C VAL A 355 -18.88 -12.59 -6.45
N VAL A 356 -19.97 -12.36 -5.76
CA VAL A 356 -21.31 -12.70 -6.27
C VAL A 356 -21.57 -11.70 -7.40
N ALA A 357 -21.50 -12.17 -8.65
CA ALA A 357 -21.85 -11.35 -9.80
C ALA A 357 -23.28 -10.79 -9.57
N PRO A 358 -23.52 -9.50 -9.78
CA PRO A 358 -24.85 -8.93 -9.66
C PRO A 358 -25.75 -9.63 -10.68
N GLY A 359 -26.70 -10.47 -10.23
CA GLY A 359 -27.66 -11.16 -11.08
C GLY A 359 -27.97 -12.62 -10.75
N MET A 360 -27.24 -13.30 -9.87
CA MET A 360 -27.64 -14.62 -9.37
C MET A 360 -28.34 -14.49 -8.02
N ALA A 361 -29.63 -14.21 -8.05
CA ALA A 361 -30.51 -14.47 -6.91
C ALA A 361 -30.44 -15.97 -6.61
N CYS A 362 -30.10 -16.33 -5.39
CA CYS A 362 -30.13 -17.69 -4.90
C CYS A 362 -31.58 -18.21 -5.03
N ILE A 363 -31.83 -19.05 -6.03
CA ILE A 363 -33.10 -19.81 -6.11
C ILE A 363 -32.96 -20.92 -5.06
N THR A 364 -33.41 -20.66 -3.86
CA THR A 364 -33.68 -21.72 -2.89
C THR A 364 -34.75 -22.63 -3.49
N PRO A 365 -34.56 -23.97 -3.56
CA PRO A 365 -35.65 -24.85 -3.96
C PRO A 365 -36.76 -24.76 -2.89
N CYS A 366 -37.96 -24.36 -3.29
CA CYS A 366 -39.14 -24.58 -2.48
C CYS A 366 -39.32 -26.10 -2.27
N ASP A 367 -39.27 -26.52 -1.02
CA ASP A 367 -39.66 -27.86 -0.60
C ASP A 367 -41.17 -28.03 -0.81
N PRO A 368 -41.60 -29.03 -1.59
CA PRO A 368 -43.04 -29.28 -1.74
C PRO A 368 -43.56 -30.13 -0.57
N ARG A 369 -44.27 -29.48 0.33
CA ARG A 369 -45.24 -30.18 1.21
C ARG A 369 -46.52 -29.39 1.33
#